data_8f4fe632972cd7758699870e484bbd91
#
_entry.id   8f4fe632972cd7758699870e484bbd91
#
_cell.length_a   1.000
_cell.length_b   1.000
_cell.length_c   1.000
_cell.angle_alpha   90.00
_cell.angle_beta   90.00
_cell.angle_gamma   90.00
#
_symmetry.space_group_name_H-M   'P 1'
#
loop_
_entity.id
_entity.type
_entity.pdbx_description
1 polymer ?
#
loop_
_entity_poly.entity_id
_entity_poly.type
_entity_poly.pdbx_seq_one_letter_code
_entity_poly.pdbx_strand_id
1 'polypeptide(L)'
;MRFCRRILYAVSAIISVVAVLLSGGCHEPQEFADSPEGNFEALWTALDEHYCFFAYKSVNWQEVHDRYRSKISPTMTDEELFRVCADMLKELKDGHTNLSSSFDVSRYWIWEQYPENYDERLIQE
;
A
#
# COMPACT_ATOMS: atom_id res chain seq x y z
N MET A 1 38.97 -43.16 -7.14
CA MET A 1 38.25 -42.47 -6.00
C MET A 1 38.48 -40.94 -5.92
N ARG A 2 39.62 -40.36 -6.37
CA ARG A 2 39.88 -38.90 -6.28
C ARG A 2 39.06 -38.07 -7.26
N PHE A 3 38.66 -38.60 -8.40
CA PHE A 3 37.88 -37.90 -9.43
C PHE A 3 36.43 -37.67 -8.96
N CYS A 4 35.80 -38.65 -8.36
CA CYS A 4 34.43 -38.56 -7.86
C CYS A 4 34.29 -37.53 -6.72
N ARG A 5 35.29 -37.42 -5.83
CA ARG A 5 35.31 -36.41 -4.75
C ARG A 5 35.40 -34.98 -5.29
N ARG A 6 36.15 -34.74 -6.37
CA ARG A 6 36.27 -33.39 -6.98
C ARG A 6 34.97 -32.95 -7.61
N ILE A 7 34.23 -33.87 -8.27
CA ILE A 7 32.91 -33.55 -8.82
C ILE A 7 31.94 -33.24 -7.71
N LEU A 8 31.93 -33.99 -6.60
CA LEU A 8 31.06 -33.74 -5.46
C LEU A 8 31.29 -32.36 -4.86
N TYR A 9 32.53 -31.93 -4.66
CA TYR A 9 32.84 -30.60 -4.14
C TYR A 9 32.46 -29.47 -5.11
N ALA A 10 32.64 -29.67 -6.43
CA ALA A 10 32.21 -28.70 -7.43
C ALA A 10 30.68 -28.52 -7.45
N VAL A 11 29.94 -29.61 -7.39
CA VAL A 11 28.47 -29.57 -7.35
C VAL A 11 27.98 -28.92 -6.05
N SER A 12 28.59 -29.24 -4.91
CA SER A 12 28.24 -28.62 -3.61
C SER A 12 28.52 -27.13 -3.61
N ALA A 13 29.64 -26.68 -4.18
CA ALA A 13 29.98 -25.26 -4.29
C ALA A 13 28.98 -24.50 -5.18
N ILE A 14 28.56 -25.09 -6.30
CA ILE A 14 27.55 -24.50 -7.19
C ILE A 14 26.19 -24.37 -6.48
N ILE A 15 25.76 -25.40 -5.77
CA ILE A 15 24.49 -25.36 -5.01
C ILE A 15 24.54 -24.28 -3.92
N SER A 16 25.67 -24.14 -3.22
CA SER A 16 25.84 -23.11 -2.21
C SER A 16 25.79 -21.69 -2.81
N VAL A 17 26.40 -21.46 -3.96
CA VAL A 17 26.37 -20.17 -4.64
C VAL A 17 24.95 -19.83 -5.12
N VAL A 18 24.24 -20.82 -5.70
CA VAL A 18 22.85 -20.63 -6.14
C VAL A 18 21.92 -20.34 -4.95
N ALA A 19 22.11 -21.03 -3.81
CA ALA A 19 21.34 -20.78 -2.59
C ALA A 19 21.54 -19.36 -2.06
N VAL A 20 22.75 -18.82 -2.09
CA VAL A 20 23.05 -17.43 -1.67
C VAL A 20 22.44 -16.41 -2.63
N LEU A 21 22.42 -16.70 -3.93
CA LEU A 21 21.79 -15.80 -4.92
C LEU A 21 20.25 -15.77 -4.84
N LEU A 22 19.64 -16.85 -4.33
CA LEU A 22 18.18 -16.93 -4.14
C LEU A 22 17.72 -16.33 -2.79
N SER A 23 18.60 -16.11 -1.84
CA SER A 23 18.27 -15.50 -0.54
C SER A 23 18.30 -13.96 -0.52
N GLY A 24 18.55 -13.32 -1.65
CA GLY A 24 18.59 -11.85 -1.80
C GLY A 24 17.20 -11.16 -1.84
N GLY A 25 16.16 -11.77 -1.29
CA GLY A 25 14.78 -11.25 -1.31
C GLY A 25 14.41 -10.33 -0.14
N CYS A 26 15.36 -9.66 0.52
CA CYS A 26 15.01 -8.52 1.37
C CYS A 26 14.74 -7.31 0.46
N HIS A 27 13.46 -7.04 0.19
CA HIS A 27 13.06 -5.76 -0.36
C HIS A 27 13.36 -4.69 0.70
N GLU A 28 14.34 -3.82 0.43
CA GLU A 28 14.56 -2.66 1.28
C GLU A 28 13.33 -1.76 1.16
N PRO A 29 12.76 -1.30 2.29
CA PRO A 29 11.65 -0.36 2.25
C PRO A 29 12.06 0.88 1.45
N GLN A 30 11.23 1.31 0.53
CA GLN A 30 11.48 2.54 -0.21
C GLN A 30 11.44 3.71 0.78
N GLU A 31 12.54 4.46 0.87
CA GLU A 31 12.59 5.67 1.69
C GLU A 31 11.99 6.85 0.94
N PHE A 32 11.02 7.51 1.55
CA PHE A 32 10.42 8.75 1.06
C PHE A 32 10.91 9.94 1.89
N ALA A 33 11.03 11.10 1.26
CA ALA A 33 11.38 12.31 1.97
C ALA A 33 10.27 12.71 2.96
N ASP A 34 10.65 13.24 4.12
CA ASP A 34 9.69 13.84 5.05
C ASP A 34 9.27 15.22 4.53
N SER A 35 8.35 15.23 3.61
CA SER A 35 7.79 16.38 2.91
C SER A 35 6.37 16.06 2.44
N PRO A 36 5.54 17.06 2.12
CA PRO A 36 4.21 16.82 1.56
C PRO A 36 4.21 15.90 0.33
N GLU A 37 5.16 16.08 -0.57
CA GLU A 37 5.33 15.24 -1.75
C GLU A 37 5.73 13.82 -1.37
N GLY A 38 6.73 13.67 -0.50
CA GLY A 38 7.21 12.36 -0.08
C GLY A 38 6.14 11.58 0.68
N ASN A 39 5.39 12.23 1.56
CA ASN A 39 4.30 11.60 2.31
C ASN A 39 3.13 11.19 1.40
N PHE A 40 2.82 11.98 0.38
CA PHE A 40 1.84 11.63 -0.65
C PHE A 40 2.30 10.39 -1.45
N GLU A 41 3.55 10.38 -1.94
CA GLU A 41 4.11 9.25 -2.69
C GLU A 41 4.18 7.98 -1.83
N ALA A 42 4.55 8.09 -0.56
CA ALA A 42 4.56 6.97 0.37
C ALA A 42 3.17 6.33 0.52
N LEU A 43 2.12 7.16 0.71
CA LEU A 43 0.75 6.67 0.81
C LEU A 43 0.28 6.03 -0.50
N TRP A 44 0.52 6.69 -1.64
CA TRP A 44 0.12 6.18 -2.94
C TRP A 44 0.80 4.84 -3.26
N THR A 45 2.12 4.74 -3.04
CA THR A 45 2.91 3.52 -3.28
C THR A 45 2.46 2.38 -2.37
N ALA A 46 2.21 2.65 -1.09
CA ALA A 46 1.74 1.63 -0.16
C ALA A 46 0.41 0.99 -0.62
N LEU A 47 -0.47 1.79 -1.23
CA LEU A 47 -1.71 1.26 -1.79
C LEU A 47 -1.48 0.56 -3.12
N ASP A 48 -0.63 1.09 -4.00
CA ASP A 48 -0.29 0.45 -5.27
C ASP A 48 0.24 -0.97 -5.07
N GLU A 49 1.08 -1.16 -4.06
CA GLU A 49 1.69 -2.45 -3.75
C GLU A 49 0.77 -3.43 -3.00
N HIS A 50 -0.17 -2.92 -2.20
CA HIS A 50 -0.91 -3.76 -1.25
C HIS A 50 -2.42 -3.82 -1.46
N TYR A 51 -3.03 -2.88 -2.18
CA TYR A 51 -4.46 -2.88 -2.42
C TYR A 51 -4.84 -3.77 -3.60
N CYS A 52 -5.57 -4.84 -3.35
CA CYS A 52 -5.83 -5.89 -4.34
C CYS A 52 -7.12 -5.70 -5.19
N PHE A 53 -7.93 -4.65 -4.92
CA PHE A 53 -9.24 -4.51 -5.56
C PHE A 53 -9.32 -3.48 -6.69
N PHE A 54 -8.21 -2.93 -7.17
CA PHE A 54 -8.21 -1.94 -8.26
C PHE A 54 -8.95 -2.44 -9.50
N ALA A 55 -8.60 -3.65 -9.97
CA ALA A 55 -9.23 -4.23 -11.15
C ALA A 55 -10.73 -4.51 -10.92
N TYR A 56 -11.10 -5.04 -9.75
CA TYR A 56 -12.48 -5.32 -9.39
C TYR A 56 -13.34 -4.05 -9.38
N LYS A 57 -12.79 -2.96 -8.87
CA LYS A 57 -13.48 -1.66 -8.78
C LYS A 57 -13.32 -0.79 -10.03
N SER A 58 -12.60 -1.26 -11.04
CA SER A 58 -12.29 -0.53 -12.28
C SER A 58 -11.62 0.83 -11.99
N VAL A 59 -10.73 0.88 -11.00
CA VAL A 59 -9.96 2.07 -10.62
C VAL A 59 -8.61 2.03 -11.32
N ASN A 60 -8.32 3.03 -12.14
CA ASN A 60 -6.97 3.27 -12.66
C ASN A 60 -6.18 4.10 -11.63
N TRP A 61 -5.40 3.39 -10.80
CA TRP A 61 -4.70 4.02 -9.68
C TRP A 61 -3.62 5.00 -10.13
N GLN A 62 -3.03 4.81 -11.31
CA GLN A 62 -2.08 5.77 -11.89
C GLN A 62 -2.77 7.08 -12.31
N GLU A 63 -3.94 7.02 -12.90
CA GLU A 63 -4.72 8.24 -13.22
C GLU A 63 -5.15 8.98 -11.95
N VAL A 64 -5.45 8.24 -10.88
CA VAL A 64 -5.73 8.83 -9.58
C VAL A 64 -4.48 9.54 -9.04
N HIS A 65 -3.30 8.90 -9.11
CA HIS A 65 -2.02 9.52 -8.74
C HIS A 65 -1.84 10.88 -9.44
N ASP A 66 -1.87 10.89 -10.77
CA ASP A 66 -1.58 12.07 -11.57
C ASP A 66 -2.53 13.23 -11.25
N ARG A 67 -3.81 12.92 -11.01
CA ARG A 67 -4.84 13.89 -10.63
C ARG A 67 -4.58 14.51 -9.26
N TYR A 68 -4.20 13.71 -8.27
CA TYR A 68 -4.01 14.18 -6.91
C TYR A 68 -2.61 14.72 -6.67
N ARG A 69 -1.57 14.18 -7.33
CA ARG A 69 -0.20 14.68 -7.27
C ARG A 69 -0.11 16.15 -7.71
N SER A 70 -0.91 16.52 -8.69
CA SER A 70 -0.97 17.92 -9.17
C SER A 70 -1.48 18.92 -8.13
N LYS A 71 -2.12 18.47 -7.06
CA LYS A 71 -2.64 19.29 -5.96
C LYS A 71 -1.64 19.44 -4.82
N ILE A 72 -0.54 18.68 -4.82
CA ILE A 72 0.47 18.72 -3.77
C ILE A 72 1.44 19.86 -4.00
N SER A 73 1.67 20.64 -2.95
CA SER A 73 2.63 21.75 -2.91
C SER A 73 3.62 21.54 -1.76
N PRO A 74 4.89 21.91 -1.92
CA PRO A 74 5.90 21.78 -0.86
C PRO A 74 5.62 22.66 0.38
N THR A 75 4.69 23.59 0.29
CA THR A 75 4.32 24.51 1.36
C THR A 75 2.98 24.20 2.02
N MET A 76 2.38 23.03 1.69
CA MET A 76 1.14 22.59 2.31
C MET A 76 1.32 22.33 3.81
N THR A 77 0.27 22.64 4.57
CA THR A 77 0.18 22.18 5.96
C THR A 77 -0.20 20.70 6.02
N ASP A 78 -0.02 20.07 7.18
CA ASP A 78 -0.39 18.67 7.40
C ASP A 78 -1.90 18.45 7.20
N GLU A 79 -2.74 19.43 7.59
CA GLU A 79 -4.18 19.36 7.39
C GLU A 79 -4.58 19.46 5.91
N GLU A 80 -3.87 20.27 5.13
CA GLU A 80 -4.10 20.38 3.69
C GLU A 80 -3.69 19.10 2.98
N LEU A 81 -2.52 18.56 3.31
CA LEU A 81 -2.05 17.27 2.80
C LEU A 81 -3.02 16.15 3.15
N PHE A 82 -3.44 16.07 4.41
CA PHE A 82 -4.40 15.08 4.88
C PHE A 82 -5.69 15.10 4.05
N ARG A 83 -6.25 16.28 3.77
CA ARG A 83 -7.48 16.41 2.97
C ARG A 83 -7.27 15.90 1.55
N VAL A 84 -6.16 16.23 0.90
CA VAL A 84 -5.85 15.75 -0.46
C VAL A 84 -5.70 14.23 -0.47
N CYS A 85 -4.96 13.66 0.48
CA CYS A 85 -4.79 12.22 0.65
C CYS A 85 -6.12 11.52 0.96
N ALA A 86 -6.92 12.08 1.85
CA ALA A 86 -8.24 11.56 2.19
C ALA A 86 -9.18 11.53 0.98
N ASP A 87 -9.18 12.58 0.16
CA ASP A 87 -9.98 12.63 -1.06
C ASP A 87 -9.48 11.63 -2.12
N MET A 88 -8.16 11.40 -2.22
CA MET A 88 -7.59 10.35 -3.06
C MET A 88 -8.09 8.96 -2.63
N LEU A 89 -8.11 8.66 -1.33
CA LEU A 89 -8.58 7.38 -0.82
C LEU A 89 -10.08 7.14 -1.10
N LYS A 90 -10.90 8.18 -1.15
CA LYS A 90 -12.33 8.06 -1.47
C LYS A 90 -12.59 7.53 -2.88
N GLU A 91 -11.63 7.67 -3.82
CA GLU A 91 -11.74 7.08 -5.16
C GLU A 91 -11.85 5.55 -5.11
N LEU A 92 -11.29 4.92 -4.06
CA LEU A 92 -11.38 3.48 -3.85
C LEU A 92 -12.78 3.01 -3.45
N LYS A 93 -13.64 3.90 -2.95
CA LYS A 93 -14.99 3.58 -2.45
C LYS A 93 -14.97 2.38 -1.50
N ASP A 94 -14.07 2.42 -0.53
CA ASP A 94 -13.79 1.32 0.39
C ASP A 94 -13.82 1.79 1.84
N GLY A 95 -14.78 1.28 2.61
CA GLY A 95 -14.95 1.62 4.03
C GLY A 95 -13.82 1.11 4.93
N HIS A 96 -12.97 0.21 4.44
CA HIS A 96 -11.84 -0.35 5.18
C HIS A 96 -10.52 0.40 4.91
N THR A 97 -10.48 1.23 3.86
CA THR A 97 -9.30 2.05 3.55
C THR A 97 -9.46 3.43 4.19
N ASN A 98 -8.83 3.62 5.33
CA ASN A 98 -8.96 4.84 6.13
C ASN A 98 -7.60 5.49 6.35
N LEU A 99 -7.57 6.82 6.35
CA LEU A 99 -6.43 7.62 6.79
C LEU A 99 -6.73 8.20 8.16
N SER A 100 -5.78 8.09 9.09
CA SER A 100 -5.92 8.60 10.45
C SER A 100 -4.72 9.48 10.79
N SER A 101 -4.98 10.60 11.45
CA SER A 101 -3.99 11.51 12.01
C SER A 101 -4.32 11.83 13.46
N SER A 102 -3.51 12.67 14.11
CA SER A 102 -3.79 13.16 15.47
C SER A 102 -4.97 14.16 15.51
N PHE A 103 -5.40 14.68 14.38
CA PHE A 103 -6.42 15.74 14.29
C PHE A 103 -7.66 15.34 13.48
N ASP A 104 -7.59 14.29 12.64
CA ASP A 104 -8.74 13.88 11.83
C ASP A 104 -8.66 12.40 11.41
N VAL A 105 -9.81 11.84 11.01
CA VAL A 105 -9.95 10.48 10.46
C VAL A 105 -10.80 10.54 9.20
N SER A 106 -10.21 10.13 8.08
CA SER A 106 -10.93 9.99 6.81
C SER A 106 -11.60 8.63 6.72
N ARG A 107 -12.88 8.62 6.30
CA ARG A 107 -13.64 7.39 6.06
C ARG A 107 -14.54 7.51 4.85
N TYR A 108 -14.80 6.38 4.18
CA TYR A 108 -15.81 6.27 3.14
C TYR A 108 -17.08 5.63 3.70
N TRP A 109 -18.11 6.45 3.99
CA TRP A 109 -19.31 6.03 4.70
C TRP A 109 -20.47 5.58 3.82
N ILE A 110 -20.38 5.71 2.48
CA ILE A 110 -21.50 5.39 1.56
C ILE A 110 -21.84 3.89 1.53
N TRP A 111 -20.98 3.04 2.09
CA TRP A 111 -21.23 1.61 2.25
C TRP A 111 -22.17 1.26 3.42
N GLU A 112 -22.50 2.21 4.28
CA GLU A 112 -23.44 2.03 5.40
C GLU A 112 -24.89 1.92 4.94
N GLN A 113 -25.14 1.17 3.89
CA GLN A 113 -26.46 0.64 3.63
C GLN A 113 -26.60 -0.61 4.49
N TYR A 114 -27.22 -0.45 5.65
CA TYR A 114 -27.55 -1.59 6.49
C TYR A 114 -28.31 -2.63 5.64
N PRO A 115 -27.95 -3.92 5.73
CA PRO A 115 -28.76 -4.97 5.14
C PRO A 115 -30.20 -4.83 5.64
N GLU A 116 -31.19 -5.12 4.80
CA GLU A 116 -32.62 -5.02 5.16
C GLU A 116 -33.01 -5.84 6.41
N ASN A 117 -32.15 -6.79 6.80
CA ASN A 117 -32.32 -7.65 7.98
C ASN A 117 -31.60 -7.14 9.23
N TYR A 118 -31.00 -5.94 9.19
CA TYR A 118 -30.33 -5.32 10.34
C TYR A 118 -31.26 -4.29 10.99
N ASP A 119 -31.57 -4.47 12.27
CA ASP A 119 -32.30 -3.49 13.07
C ASP A 119 -31.46 -3.09 14.29
N GLU A 120 -30.90 -1.88 14.26
CA GLU A 120 -30.05 -1.35 15.31
C GLU A 120 -30.73 -1.34 16.67
N ARG A 121 -32.07 -1.16 16.71
CA ARG A 121 -32.84 -1.11 17.94
C ARG A 121 -32.86 -2.44 18.70
N LEU A 122 -32.66 -3.58 17.99
CA LEU A 122 -32.61 -4.91 18.59
C LEU A 122 -31.26 -5.24 19.24
N ILE A 123 -30.23 -4.41 19.01
CA ILE A 123 -28.87 -4.62 19.54
C ILE A 123 -28.61 -3.78 20.78
N GLN A 124 -29.43 -2.76 21.03
CA GLN A 124 -29.28 -1.84 22.18
C GLN A 124 -30.04 -2.30 23.44
N GLU A 125 -30.69 -3.46 23.42
CA GLU A 125 -31.29 -4.12 24.59
C GLU A 125 -30.25 -5.10 25.24
#